data_cfe2500f8b85f5287a83fcd31296c24a
#
_entry.id   cfe2500f8b85f5287a83fcd31296c24a
#
_cell.length_a   1.000
_cell.length_b   1.000
_cell.length_c   1.000
_cell.angle_alpha   90.00
_cell.angle_beta   90.00
_cell.angle_gamma   90.00
#
_symmetry.space_group_name_H-M   'P 1'
#
loop_
_entity.id
_entity.type
_entity.pdbx_description
1 polymer ?
#
loop_
_entity_poly.entity_id
_entity_poly.type
_entity_poly.pdbx_seq_one_letter_code
_entity_poly.pdbx_strand_id
1 'polypeptide(L)'
;LLNIRKHTQNNNIYFPLNLPSKDSCTIGGNIATNAGGSNVLKYGMTRDLVLGLEIVLPDGRILNTLKEIKKDNRGYDLKHLFIGSEGTLGIITSAVLKLFPLPKKKGMAIVAVHNIKKAIDFLKFINSNYKEQLCSFELNSNLGLSFIKKHYNNISIPFDNNYPWYVIFELSFLQDIDLEKEMDRVLEKALEKKYIMNAIKPQNIRQINNIWKTREWLSFAQKKEGPSIKHDISIPISKIPIFLE
;
A
#
# COMPACT_ATOMS: atom_id res chain seq x y z
N LEU A 1 7.70 3.43 13.60
CA LEU A 1 7.79 2.66 12.35
C LEU A 1 9.03 3.05 11.54
N LEU A 2 9.32 4.36 11.41
CA LEU A 2 10.49 4.85 10.68
C LEU A 2 11.80 4.23 11.16
N ASN A 3 12.01 4.13 12.48
CA ASN A 3 13.22 3.55 13.07
C ASN A 3 13.40 2.07 12.70
N ILE A 4 12.32 1.29 12.72
CA ILE A 4 12.33 -0.13 12.30
C ILE A 4 12.79 -0.22 10.84
N ARG A 5 12.19 0.58 9.95
CA ARG A 5 12.52 0.57 8.52
C ARG A 5 13.96 0.97 8.26
N LYS A 6 14.46 2.03 8.91
CA LYS A 6 15.87 2.44 8.79
C LYS A 6 16.82 1.35 9.27
N HIS A 7 16.53 0.76 10.44
CA HIS A 7 17.38 -0.31 10.99
C HIS A 7 17.42 -1.54 10.08
N THR A 8 16.26 -1.97 9.55
CA THR A 8 16.20 -3.12 8.65
C THR A 8 16.93 -2.84 7.33
N GLN A 9 16.75 -1.66 6.74
CA GLN A 9 17.44 -1.27 5.49
C GLN A 9 18.96 -1.24 5.65
N ASN A 10 19.46 -0.72 6.76
CA ASN A 10 20.91 -0.70 7.05
C ASN A 10 21.52 -2.11 7.16
N ASN A 11 20.69 -3.12 7.41
CA ASN A 11 21.09 -4.53 7.48
C ASN A 11 20.71 -5.33 6.21
N ASN A 12 20.40 -4.65 5.10
CA ASN A 12 19.95 -5.25 3.82
C ASN A 12 18.72 -6.15 3.93
N ILE A 13 17.86 -5.89 4.89
CA ILE A 13 16.57 -6.54 5.07
C ILE A 13 15.44 -5.51 5.03
N TYR A 14 14.20 -5.95 4.85
CA TYR A 14 13.09 -5.07 4.58
C TYR A 14 11.88 -5.37 5.48
N PHE A 15 11.39 -4.33 6.18
CA PHE A 15 10.08 -4.34 6.82
C PHE A 15 9.09 -3.59 5.94
N PRO A 16 8.06 -4.28 5.36
CA PRO A 16 7.31 -3.75 4.23
C PRO A 16 6.17 -2.80 4.59
N LEU A 17 5.81 -2.64 5.87
CA LEU A 17 4.72 -1.75 6.27
C LEU A 17 5.06 -0.31 5.87
N ASN A 18 4.25 0.27 4.98
CA ASN A 18 4.44 1.62 4.46
C ASN A 18 3.15 2.44 4.61
N LEU A 19 3.17 3.38 5.55
CA LEU A 19 2.04 4.23 5.92
C LEU A 19 2.39 5.69 5.69
N PRO A 20 1.42 6.57 5.35
CA PRO A 20 1.63 8.01 5.34
C PRO A 20 2.09 8.55 6.70
N SER A 21 1.61 7.95 7.80
CA SER A 21 1.97 8.30 9.19
C SER A 21 3.27 7.68 9.70
N LYS A 22 4.12 7.08 8.83
CA LYS A 22 5.32 6.33 9.20
C LYS A 22 6.29 7.06 10.14
N ASP A 23 6.30 8.38 10.10
CA ASP A 23 7.22 9.21 10.87
C ASP A 23 6.75 9.41 12.33
N SER A 24 5.45 9.25 12.60
CA SER A 24 4.82 9.48 13.91
C SER A 24 4.17 8.25 14.55
N CYS A 25 3.81 7.24 13.76
CA CYS A 25 3.11 6.06 14.28
C CYS A 25 4.03 5.10 15.04
N THR A 26 3.47 4.40 16.02
CA THR A 26 4.14 3.33 16.77
C THR A 26 3.81 1.97 16.17
N ILE A 27 4.72 1.01 16.33
CA ILE A 27 4.46 -0.36 15.84
C ILE A 27 3.34 -1.04 16.62
N GLY A 28 3.25 -0.83 17.94
CA GLY A 28 2.15 -1.35 18.76
C GLY A 28 0.79 -0.82 18.32
N GLY A 29 0.69 0.47 18.02
CA GLY A 29 -0.52 1.08 17.44
C GLY A 29 -0.89 0.50 16.07
N ASN A 30 0.10 0.32 15.19
CA ASN A 30 -0.14 -0.28 13.87
C ASN A 30 -0.62 -1.74 13.97
N ILE A 31 -0.11 -2.50 14.94
CA ILE A 31 -0.57 -3.87 15.22
C ILE A 31 -1.98 -3.83 15.81
N ALA A 32 -2.22 -2.98 16.80
CA ALA A 32 -3.52 -2.86 17.45
C ALA A 32 -4.64 -2.48 16.47
N THR A 33 -4.35 -1.67 15.45
CA THR A 33 -5.31 -1.28 14.40
C THR A 33 -5.28 -2.19 13.16
N ASN A 34 -4.41 -3.19 13.13
CA ASN A 34 -4.15 -4.02 11.93
C ASN A 34 -3.91 -3.15 10.68
N ALA A 35 -3.02 -2.16 10.77
CA ALA A 35 -2.78 -1.20 9.71
C ALA A 35 -2.36 -1.88 8.38
N GLY A 36 -2.86 -1.36 7.25
CA GLY A 36 -2.57 -1.91 5.93
C GLY A 36 -1.35 -1.25 5.27
N GLY A 37 -1.53 -0.07 4.73
CA GLY A 37 -0.52 0.66 3.96
C GLY A 37 -0.47 0.28 2.49
N SER A 38 0.44 0.90 1.73
CA SER A 38 0.48 0.79 0.27
C SER A 38 0.99 -0.57 -0.26
N ASN A 39 1.68 -1.37 0.56
CA ASN A 39 2.32 -2.61 0.12
C ASN A 39 1.51 -3.88 0.40
N VAL A 40 0.23 -3.73 0.75
CA VAL A 40 -0.65 -4.84 1.17
C VAL A 40 -0.79 -5.92 0.10
N LEU A 41 -0.82 -5.56 -1.18
CA LEU A 41 -0.98 -6.52 -2.28
C LEU A 41 0.13 -7.58 -2.31
N LYS A 42 1.36 -7.20 -1.94
CA LYS A 42 2.52 -8.09 -1.94
C LYS A 42 2.77 -8.75 -0.57
N TYR A 43 2.63 -8.00 0.50
CA TYR A 43 3.14 -8.41 1.81
C TYR A 43 2.04 -8.68 2.84
N GLY A 44 0.79 -8.37 2.52
CA GLY A 44 -0.33 -8.50 3.44
C GLY A 44 -0.48 -7.30 4.39
N MET A 45 -1.45 -7.40 5.27
CA MET A 45 -1.73 -6.46 6.35
C MET A 45 -0.72 -6.62 7.48
N THR A 46 -0.73 -5.72 8.47
CA THR A 46 0.14 -5.85 9.66
C THR A 46 -0.02 -7.22 10.33
N ARG A 47 -1.20 -7.82 10.34
CA ARG A 47 -1.47 -9.17 10.82
C ARG A 47 -0.55 -10.23 10.20
N ASP A 48 -0.29 -10.14 8.90
CA ASP A 48 0.55 -11.06 8.16
C ASP A 48 2.05 -10.86 8.42
N LEU A 49 2.39 -9.72 9.02
CA LEU A 49 3.76 -9.30 9.31
C LEU A 49 4.18 -9.59 10.77
N VAL A 50 3.28 -10.09 11.62
CA VAL A 50 3.55 -10.37 13.04
C VAL A 50 3.70 -11.86 13.27
N LEU A 51 4.86 -12.26 13.83
CA LEU A 51 5.13 -13.65 14.20
C LEU A 51 4.76 -13.95 15.67
N GLY A 52 4.92 -12.99 16.56
CA GLY A 52 4.62 -13.15 17.99
C GLY A 52 4.39 -11.81 18.68
N LEU A 53 3.71 -11.85 19.81
CA LEU A 53 3.38 -10.68 20.62
C LEU A 53 3.63 -10.93 22.10
N GLU A 54 3.96 -9.87 22.81
CA GLU A 54 3.80 -9.76 24.26
C GLU A 54 2.69 -8.74 24.55
N ILE A 55 1.75 -9.10 25.42
CA ILE A 55 0.56 -8.30 25.70
C ILE A 55 0.35 -8.23 27.21
N VAL A 56 0.09 -7.04 27.73
CA VAL A 56 -0.41 -6.85 29.10
C VAL A 56 -1.94 -6.87 29.05
N LEU A 57 -2.54 -7.84 29.75
CA LEU A 57 -3.99 -7.98 29.88
C LEU A 57 -4.60 -6.96 30.85
N PRO A 58 -5.93 -6.73 30.85
CA PRO A 58 -6.58 -5.76 31.74
C PRO A 58 -6.38 -6.01 33.23
N ASP A 59 -6.14 -7.26 33.61
CA ASP A 59 -5.84 -7.64 35.01
C ASP A 59 -4.34 -7.58 35.39
N GLY A 60 -3.50 -7.07 34.47
CA GLY A 60 -2.05 -6.92 34.66
C GLY A 60 -1.22 -8.16 34.35
N ARG A 61 -1.82 -9.30 34.04
CA ARG A 61 -1.07 -10.48 33.61
C ARG A 61 -0.43 -10.25 32.25
N ILE A 62 0.76 -10.84 32.05
CA ILE A 62 1.49 -10.80 30.78
C ILE A 62 1.22 -12.08 30.00
N LEU A 63 0.64 -11.93 28.81
CA LEU A 63 0.56 -12.99 27.83
C LEU A 63 1.76 -12.87 26.88
N ASN A 64 2.67 -13.81 26.98
CA ASN A 64 3.86 -13.85 26.12
C ASN A 64 3.70 -14.94 25.05
N THR A 65 3.54 -14.53 23.81
CA THR A 65 3.50 -15.38 22.62
C THR A 65 4.63 -15.00 21.64
N LEU A 66 5.72 -14.41 22.13
CA LEU A 66 6.88 -14.08 21.32
C LEU A 66 7.49 -15.36 20.74
N LYS A 67 7.46 -15.51 19.43
CA LYS A 67 7.95 -16.66 18.68
C LYS A 67 8.63 -16.17 17.42
N GLU A 68 9.80 -16.75 17.11
CA GLU A 68 10.57 -16.42 15.89
C GLU A 68 10.30 -17.42 14.75
N ILE A 69 9.62 -18.53 15.07
CA ILE A 69 9.37 -19.62 14.12
C ILE A 69 8.19 -19.32 13.21
N LYS A 70 8.36 -19.54 11.90
CA LYS A 70 7.30 -19.37 10.91
C LYS A 70 6.30 -20.52 10.91
N LYS A 71 6.76 -21.75 11.11
CA LYS A 71 5.90 -22.93 11.16
C LYS A 71 5.65 -23.28 12.63
N ASP A 72 4.50 -22.84 13.15
CA ASP A 72 4.02 -23.20 14.48
C ASP A 72 2.55 -23.61 14.40
N ASN A 73 2.29 -24.90 14.50
CA ASN A 73 0.96 -25.51 14.46
C ASN A 73 0.48 -25.99 15.83
N ARG A 74 1.07 -25.51 16.92
CA ARG A 74 0.73 -25.89 18.29
C ARG A 74 -0.34 -24.97 18.87
N GLY A 75 -1.50 -25.55 19.20
CA GLY A 75 -2.59 -24.84 19.87
C GLY A 75 -3.18 -23.69 19.05
N TYR A 76 -3.89 -22.80 19.73
CA TYR A 76 -4.47 -21.60 19.15
C TYR A 76 -3.44 -20.50 18.95
N ASP A 77 -3.51 -19.81 17.82
CA ASP A 77 -2.64 -18.66 17.54
C ASP A 77 -3.24 -17.37 18.11
N LEU A 78 -3.09 -17.21 19.43
CA LEU A 78 -3.75 -16.16 20.20
C LEU A 78 -3.39 -14.74 19.79
N LYS A 79 -2.23 -14.50 19.15
CA LYS A 79 -1.86 -13.16 18.69
C LYS A 79 -2.94 -12.54 17.79
N HIS A 80 -3.67 -13.37 17.03
CA HIS A 80 -4.70 -12.91 16.10
C HIS A 80 -5.96 -12.33 16.79
N LEU A 81 -6.16 -12.56 18.08
CA LEU A 81 -7.20 -11.91 18.87
C LEU A 81 -6.85 -10.43 19.16
N PHE A 82 -5.57 -10.16 19.39
CA PHE A 82 -5.08 -8.82 19.80
C PHE A 82 -4.75 -7.93 18.62
N ILE A 83 -4.39 -8.50 17.46
CA ILE A 83 -4.16 -7.73 16.23
C ILE A 83 -5.49 -7.22 15.69
N GLY A 84 -5.66 -5.90 15.67
CA GLY A 84 -6.92 -5.25 15.28
C GLY A 84 -7.92 -5.10 16.41
N SER A 85 -7.54 -5.38 17.67
CA SER A 85 -8.39 -5.21 18.85
C SER A 85 -8.48 -3.78 19.36
N GLU A 86 -7.65 -2.87 18.81
CA GLU A 86 -7.59 -1.44 19.18
C GLU A 86 -7.45 -1.19 20.69
N GLY A 87 -6.70 -2.09 21.38
CA GLY A 87 -6.45 -1.99 22.83
C GLY A 87 -7.58 -2.50 23.73
N THR A 88 -8.70 -2.99 23.18
CA THR A 88 -9.85 -3.46 23.95
C THR A 88 -9.61 -4.74 24.73
N LEU A 89 -8.64 -5.57 24.29
CA LEU A 89 -8.30 -6.85 24.90
C LEU A 89 -6.98 -6.84 25.69
N GLY A 90 -6.16 -5.80 25.52
CA GLY A 90 -4.86 -5.66 26.17
C GLY A 90 -3.94 -4.71 25.42
N ILE A 91 -2.79 -4.39 26.03
CA ILE A 91 -1.79 -3.47 25.49
C ILE A 91 -0.59 -4.26 24.95
N ILE A 92 -0.27 -4.05 23.69
CA ILE A 92 0.88 -4.68 23.03
C ILE A 92 2.16 -3.96 23.45
N THR A 93 3.08 -4.69 24.08
CA THR A 93 4.35 -4.18 24.61
C THR A 93 5.55 -4.57 23.77
N SER A 94 5.51 -5.77 23.18
CA SER A 94 6.59 -6.28 22.31
C SER A 94 6.03 -7.08 21.15
N ALA A 95 6.78 -7.11 20.04
CA ALA A 95 6.39 -7.88 18.85
C ALA A 95 7.62 -8.49 18.14
N VAL A 96 7.45 -9.68 17.62
CA VAL A 96 8.36 -10.29 16.65
C VAL A 96 7.79 -10.06 15.26
N LEU A 97 8.57 -9.41 14.40
CA LEU A 97 8.15 -8.98 13.06
C LEU A 97 8.78 -9.84 11.97
N LYS A 98 7.98 -10.17 10.97
CA LYS A 98 8.44 -10.87 9.77
C LYS A 98 9.18 -9.91 8.87
N LEU A 99 10.40 -10.28 8.50
CA LEU A 99 11.25 -9.51 7.61
C LEU A 99 11.40 -10.20 6.25
N PHE A 100 11.74 -9.40 5.23
CA PHE A 100 11.87 -9.83 3.85
C PHE A 100 13.22 -9.40 3.29
N PRO A 101 13.69 -10.00 2.19
CA PRO A 101 14.82 -9.47 1.44
C PRO A 101 14.55 -8.04 0.96
N LEU A 102 15.55 -7.18 1.02
CA LEU A 102 15.45 -5.82 0.51
C LEU A 102 15.32 -5.85 -1.03
N PRO A 103 14.28 -5.25 -1.63
CA PRO A 103 14.17 -5.16 -3.07
C PRO A 103 15.32 -4.35 -3.67
N LYS A 104 15.96 -4.86 -4.72
CA LYS A 104 17.06 -4.19 -5.43
C LYS A 104 16.55 -3.10 -6.37
N LYS A 105 15.39 -3.33 -6.99
CA LYS A 105 14.78 -2.39 -7.95
C LYS A 105 13.31 -2.19 -7.62
N LYS A 106 12.84 -0.94 -7.78
CA LYS A 106 11.43 -0.56 -7.66
C LYS A 106 11.06 0.35 -8.80
N GLY A 107 10.03 -0.04 -9.54
CA GLY A 107 9.45 0.75 -10.61
C GLY A 107 8.06 1.22 -10.26
N MET A 108 7.73 2.45 -10.64
CA MET A 108 6.43 3.07 -10.45
C MET A 108 5.95 3.67 -11.77
N ALA A 109 4.66 3.66 -11.98
CA ALA A 109 4.03 4.50 -13.01
C ALA A 109 2.66 4.97 -12.53
N ILE A 110 2.21 6.09 -13.10
CA ILE A 110 0.82 6.51 -13.08
C ILE A 110 0.26 6.35 -14.48
N VAL A 111 -0.88 5.69 -14.62
CA VAL A 111 -1.53 5.43 -15.91
C VAL A 111 -2.95 5.96 -15.92
N ALA A 112 -3.40 6.42 -17.07
CA ALA A 112 -4.76 6.85 -17.31
C ALA A 112 -5.61 5.69 -17.85
N VAL A 113 -6.82 5.50 -17.34
CA VAL A 113 -7.75 4.45 -17.77
C VAL A 113 -9.12 5.03 -18.07
N HIS A 114 -9.81 4.42 -19.03
CA HIS A 114 -11.11 4.91 -19.51
C HIS A 114 -12.23 4.74 -18.50
N ASN A 115 -12.24 3.61 -17.78
CA ASN A 115 -13.26 3.28 -16.78
C ASN A 115 -12.72 2.25 -15.79
N ILE A 116 -13.52 1.94 -14.78
CA ILE A 116 -13.19 1.01 -13.71
C ILE A 116 -12.95 -0.40 -14.24
N LYS A 117 -13.72 -0.85 -15.23
CA LYS A 117 -13.54 -2.17 -15.87
C LYS A 117 -12.14 -2.28 -16.49
N LYS A 118 -11.67 -1.23 -17.18
CA LYS A 118 -10.33 -1.18 -17.73
C LYS A 118 -9.24 -1.16 -16.66
N ALA A 119 -9.46 -0.50 -15.52
CA ALA A 119 -8.55 -0.58 -14.39
C ALA A 119 -8.44 -2.03 -13.86
N ILE A 120 -9.56 -2.75 -13.75
CA ILE A 120 -9.57 -4.16 -13.32
C ILE A 120 -8.90 -5.06 -14.36
N ASP A 121 -9.13 -4.83 -15.65
CA ASP A 121 -8.48 -5.60 -16.72
C ASP A 121 -6.95 -5.37 -16.70
N PHE A 122 -6.52 -4.15 -16.42
CA PHE A 122 -5.10 -3.83 -16.20
C PHE A 122 -4.55 -4.53 -14.96
N LEU A 123 -5.27 -4.52 -13.83
CA LEU A 123 -4.87 -5.26 -12.63
C LEU A 123 -4.72 -6.76 -12.91
N LYS A 124 -5.67 -7.36 -13.65
CA LYS A 124 -5.58 -8.77 -14.06
C LYS A 124 -4.34 -9.04 -14.92
N PHE A 125 -4.05 -8.15 -15.86
CA PHE A 125 -2.85 -8.23 -16.70
C PHE A 125 -1.58 -8.19 -15.85
N ILE A 126 -1.47 -7.24 -14.90
CA ILE A 126 -0.32 -7.16 -13.99
C ILE A 126 -0.24 -8.42 -13.13
N ASN A 127 -1.34 -8.88 -12.53
CA ASN A 127 -1.34 -10.09 -11.71
C ASN A 127 -0.95 -11.36 -12.49
N SER A 128 -1.32 -11.45 -13.75
CA SER A 128 -0.95 -12.63 -14.58
C SER A 128 0.54 -12.68 -14.93
N ASN A 129 1.22 -11.53 -14.95
CA ASN A 129 2.61 -11.44 -15.41
C ASN A 129 3.60 -11.03 -14.31
N TYR A 130 3.13 -10.30 -13.27
CA TYR A 130 3.95 -9.61 -12.26
C TYR A 130 3.38 -9.72 -10.85
N LYS A 131 2.63 -10.80 -10.54
CA LYS A 131 1.99 -10.98 -9.23
C LYS A 131 2.96 -10.85 -8.07
N GLU A 132 4.11 -11.51 -8.18
CA GLU A 132 5.14 -11.50 -7.14
C GLU A 132 5.87 -10.16 -7.02
N GLN A 133 5.76 -9.30 -8.03
CA GLN A 133 6.38 -7.98 -8.07
C GLN A 133 5.42 -6.87 -7.66
N LEU A 134 4.11 -7.05 -7.83
CA LEU A 134 3.11 -6.00 -7.59
C LEU A 134 3.00 -5.65 -6.10
N CYS A 135 3.46 -4.46 -5.73
CA CYS A 135 3.41 -3.95 -4.36
C CYS A 135 2.13 -3.15 -4.08
N SER A 136 1.78 -2.26 -5.00
CA SER A 136 0.62 -1.37 -4.85
C SER A 136 -0.11 -1.16 -6.17
N PHE A 137 -1.42 -0.90 -6.06
CA PHE A 137 -2.29 -0.59 -7.18
C PHE A 137 -3.44 0.28 -6.66
N GLU A 138 -3.37 1.58 -6.91
CA GLU A 138 -4.26 2.59 -6.32
C GLU A 138 -5.08 3.27 -7.42
N LEU A 139 -6.40 3.14 -7.37
CA LEU A 139 -7.32 3.75 -8.32
C LEU A 139 -7.79 5.11 -7.80
N ASN A 140 -7.65 6.15 -8.61
CA ASN A 140 -8.05 7.52 -8.31
C ASN A 140 -9.00 8.06 -9.38
N SER A 141 -10.08 8.73 -8.97
CA SER A 141 -10.97 9.41 -9.90
C SER A 141 -10.40 10.76 -10.34
N ASN A 142 -10.80 11.23 -11.50
CA ASN A 142 -10.49 12.60 -11.97
C ASN A 142 -11.02 13.65 -11.00
N LEU A 143 -12.21 13.44 -10.43
CA LEU A 143 -12.77 14.35 -9.42
C LEU A 143 -11.84 14.48 -8.21
N GLY A 144 -11.32 13.36 -7.69
CA GLY A 144 -10.37 13.39 -6.58
C GLY A 144 -9.12 14.19 -6.92
N LEU A 145 -8.54 13.97 -8.11
CA LEU A 145 -7.37 14.72 -8.56
C LEU A 145 -7.66 16.19 -8.82
N SER A 146 -8.87 16.56 -9.25
CA SER A 146 -9.29 17.95 -9.42
C SER A 146 -9.29 18.73 -8.11
N PHE A 147 -9.67 18.08 -6.99
CA PHE A 147 -9.57 18.68 -5.65
C PHE A 147 -8.11 18.95 -5.26
N ILE A 148 -7.22 18.02 -5.57
CA ILE A 148 -5.77 18.23 -5.35
C ILE A 148 -5.29 19.45 -6.15
N LYS A 149 -5.60 19.51 -7.45
CA LYS A 149 -5.21 20.61 -8.33
C LYS A 149 -5.76 21.96 -7.87
N LYS A 150 -7.00 21.98 -7.36
CA LYS A 150 -7.67 23.18 -6.86
C LYS A 150 -7.03 23.73 -5.58
N HIS A 151 -6.62 22.88 -4.65
CA HIS A 151 -6.21 23.28 -3.31
C HIS A 151 -4.72 23.23 -3.03
N TYR A 152 -3.93 22.59 -3.89
CA TYR A 152 -2.50 22.34 -3.66
C TYR A 152 -1.65 22.60 -4.92
N ASN A 153 -1.27 23.86 -5.16
CA ASN A 153 -0.50 24.26 -6.32
C ASN A 153 0.91 23.65 -6.42
N ASN A 154 1.40 23.10 -5.29
CA ASN A 154 2.71 22.44 -5.22
C ASN A 154 2.65 20.93 -5.55
N ILE A 155 1.47 20.39 -5.87
CA ILE A 155 1.27 19.01 -6.30
C ILE A 155 0.83 19.04 -7.75
N SER A 156 1.68 18.56 -8.66
CA SER A 156 1.36 18.49 -10.07
C SER A 156 0.88 17.09 -10.44
N ILE A 157 -0.19 17.04 -11.22
CA ILE A 157 -0.64 15.82 -11.87
C ILE A 157 0.13 15.76 -13.20
N PRO A 158 0.90 14.69 -13.47
CA PRO A 158 1.84 14.68 -14.59
C PRO A 158 1.17 14.42 -15.95
N PHE A 159 -0.12 14.72 -16.11
CA PHE A 159 -0.86 14.61 -17.37
C PHE A 159 -1.35 15.95 -17.84
N ASP A 160 -1.14 16.28 -19.12
CA ASP A 160 -1.66 17.47 -19.75
C ASP A 160 -3.17 17.41 -19.98
N ASN A 161 -3.68 16.22 -20.31
CA ASN A 161 -5.10 15.96 -20.51
C ASN A 161 -5.76 15.39 -19.26
N ASN A 162 -7.06 15.66 -19.09
CA ASN A 162 -7.88 15.05 -18.07
C ASN A 162 -8.40 13.68 -18.56
N TYR A 163 -8.25 12.66 -17.73
CA TYR A 163 -8.78 11.32 -17.97
C TYR A 163 -9.79 10.97 -16.87
N PRO A 164 -10.76 10.08 -17.11
CA PRO A 164 -11.79 9.76 -16.12
C PRO A 164 -11.22 9.14 -14.84
N TRP A 165 -10.22 8.26 -14.99
CA TRP A 165 -9.62 7.50 -13.90
C TRP A 165 -8.11 7.37 -14.09
N TYR A 166 -7.41 7.24 -12.97
CA TYR A 166 -5.97 7.06 -12.92
C TYR A 166 -5.61 5.92 -12.01
N VAL A 167 -4.58 5.16 -12.37
CA VAL A 167 -4.01 4.10 -11.53
C VAL A 167 -2.55 4.42 -11.25
N ILE A 168 -2.18 4.42 -9.97
CA ILE A 168 -0.79 4.42 -9.52
C ILE A 168 -0.44 2.98 -9.17
N PHE A 169 0.63 2.42 -9.75
CA PHE A 169 1.08 1.11 -9.38
C PHE A 169 2.60 1.06 -9.18
N GLU A 170 3.05 0.13 -8.33
CA GLU A 170 4.45 -0.08 -8.02
C GLU A 170 4.80 -1.57 -8.15
N LEU A 171 5.90 -1.85 -8.85
CA LEU A 171 6.52 -3.16 -8.94
C LEU A 171 7.86 -3.17 -8.20
N SER A 172 8.19 -4.25 -7.49
CA SER A 172 9.47 -4.42 -6.82
C SER A 172 10.11 -5.75 -7.17
N PHE A 173 11.41 -5.73 -7.42
CA PHE A 173 12.19 -6.86 -7.89
C PHE A 173 13.34 -7.16 -6.91
N LEU A 174 13.54 -8.43 -6.58
CA LEU A 174 14.68 -8.90 -5.79
C LEU A 174 15.93 -9.05 -6.65
N GLN A 175 15.76 -9.27 -7.95
CA GLN A 175 16.82 -9.38 -8.92
C GLN A 175 17.29 -8.00 -9.37
N ASP A 176 18.56 -7.90 -9.78
CA ASP A 176 19.11 -6.72 -10.44
C ASP A 176 18.76 -6.80 -11.94
N ILE A 177 17.71 -6.10 -12.32
CA ILE A 177 17.16 -6.07 -13.68
C ILE A 177 17.33 -4.69 -14.30
N ASP A 178 17.23 -4.62 -15.62
CA ASP A 178 17.01 -3.36 -16.34
C ASP A 178 15.58 -2.88 -16.09
N LEU A 179 15.43 -2.05 -15.05
CA LEU A 179 14.12 -1.56 -14.60
C LEU A 179 13.40 -0.72 -15.65
N GLU A 180 14.15 0.12 -16.38
CA GLU A 180 13.58 0.99 -17.42
C GLU A 180 12.94 0.15 -18.52
N LYS A 181 13.71 -0.80 -19.06
CA LYS A 181 13.24 -1.71 -20.10
C LYS A 181 12.04 -2.55 -19.64
N GLU A 182 12.05 -3.02 -18.39
CA GLU A 182 10.96 -3.84 -17.88
C GLU A 182 9.68 -3.02 -17.67
N MET A 183 9.81 -1.79 -17.15
CA MET A 183 8.65 -0.89 -17.02
C MET A 183 8.10 -0.47 -18.38
N ASP A 184 8.95 -0.21 -19.37
CA ASP A 184 8.49 0.09 -20.73
C ASP A 184 7.72 -1.09 -21.32
N ARG A 185 8.24 -2.32 -21.19
CA ARG A 185 7.57 -3.53 -21.63
C ARG A 185 6.17 -3.72 -21.03
N VAL A 186 6.02 -3.41 -19.73
CA VAL A 186 4.70 -3.45 -19.05
C VAL A 186 3.75 -2.45 -19.67
N LEU A 187 4.19 -1.20 -19.82
CA LEU A 187 3.35 -0.09 -20.25
C LEU A 187 2.99 -0.21 -21.73
N GLU A 188 3.94 -0.56 -22.60
CA GLU A 188 3.70 -0.80 -24.04
C GLU A 188 2.65 -1.89 -24.25
N LYS A 189 2.79 -3.05 -23.60
CA LYS A 189 1.81 -4.12 -23.68
C LYS A 189 0.43 -3.72 -23.17
N ALA A 190 0.37 -2.90 -22.13
CA ALA A 190 -0.90 -2.41 -21.59
C ALA A 190 -1.58 -1.42 -22.53
N LEU A 191 -0.81 -0.57 -23.22
CA LEU A 191 -1.28 0.35 -24.28
C LEU A 191 -1.78 -0.43 -25.50
N GLU A 192 -0.98 -1.36 -26.02
CA GLU A 192 -1.35 -2.21 -27.18
C GLU A 192 -2.67 -2.95 -26.93
N LYS A 193 -2.85 -3.52 -25.75
CA LYS A 193 -4.08 -4.21 -25.34
C LYS A 193 -5.22 -3.27 -24.95
N LYS A 194 -5.02 -1.95 -25.03
CA LYS A 194 -6.01 -0.91 -24.67
C LYS A 194 -6.56 -1.08 -23.25
N TYR A 195 -5.73 -1.56 -22.33
CA TYR A 195 -6.07 -1.54 -20.89
C TYR A 195 -5.91 -0.14 -20.32
N ILE A 196 -4.91 0.59 -20.81
CA ILE A 196 -4.61 1.97 -20.40
C ILE A 196 -4.66 2.90 -21.63
N MET A 197 -4.88 4.19 -21.38
CA MET A 197 -4.95 5.24 -22.43
C MET A 197 -3.64 6.01 -22.56
N ASN A 198 -2.95 6.20 -21.44
CA ASN A 198 -1.68 6.94 -21.36
C ASN A 198 -0.92 6.46 -20.11
N ALA A 199 0.38 6.69 -20.09
CA ALA A 199 1.24 6.29 -18.99
C ALA A 199 2.39 7.26 -18.79
N ILE A 200 2.76 7.52 -17.53
CA ILE A 200 3.92 8.33 -17.18
C ILE A 200 4.74 7.58 -16.14
N LYS A 201 6.03 7.41 -16.44
CA LYS A 201 7.05 6.92 -15.52
C LYS A 201 7.74 8.10 -14.86
N PRO A 202 7.85 8.17 -13.53
CA PRO A 202 8.69 9.16 -12.87
C PRO A 202 10.17 8.85 -13.15
N GLN A 203 10.95 9.87 -13.44
CA GLN A 203 12.38 9.77 -13.76
C GLN A 203 13.30 10.03 -12.55
N ASN A 204 12.72 10.51 -11.45
CA ASN A 204 13.48 10.85 -10.24
C ASN A 204 12.58 10.77 -8.99
N ILE A 205 13.25 10.76 -7.82
CA ILE A 205 12.58 10.65 -6.52
C ILE A 205 11.58 11.78 -6.23
N ARG A 206 11.82 12.99 -6.77
CA ARG A 206 10.89 14.13 -6.61
C ARG A 206 9.58 13.85 -7.33
N GLN A 207 9.61 13.30 -8.53
CA GLN A 207 8.42 12.92 -9.30
C GLN A 207 7.69 11.75 -8.63
N ILE A 208 8.41 10.73 -8.13
CA ILE A 208 7.83 9.63 -7.34
C ILE A 208 7.04 10.19 -6.15
N ASN A 209 7.67 11.04 -5.35
CA ASN A 209 7.05 11.65 -4.20
C ASN A 209 5.83 12.50 -4.57
N ASN A 210 5.89 13.20 -5.69
CA ASN A 210 4.78 14.01 -6.19
C ASN A 210 3.58 13.15 -6.59
N ILE A 211 3.80 12.03 -7.28
CA ILE A 211 2.74 11.08 -7.63
C ILE A 211 2.10 10.50 -6.37
N TRP A 212 2.89 10.08 -5.37
CA TRP A 212 2.34 9.58 -4.11
C TRP A 212 1.53 10.64 -3.36
N LYS A 213 1.94 11.90 -3.39
CA LYS A 213 1.18 13.01 -2.80
C LYS A 213 -0.21 13.15 -3.40
N THR A 214 -0.42 12.88 -4.68
CA THR A 214 -1.75 12.94 -5.30
C THR A 214 -2.74 11.96 -4.63
N ARG A 215 -2.26 10.83 -4.12
CA ARG A 215 -3.06 9.86 -3.38
C ARG A 215 -3.17 10.23 -1.89
N GLU A 216 -2.05 10.52 -1.25
CA GLU A 216 -1.99 10.74 0.20
C GLU A 216 -2.73 12.02 0.64
N TRP A 217 -2.71 13.05 -0.18
CA TRP A 217 -3.31 14.35 0.13
C TRP A 217 -4.79 14.46 -0.29
N LEU A 218 -5.35 13.43 -0.92
CA LEU A 218 -6.74 13.44 -1.37
C LEU A 218 -7.72 13.70 -0.20
N SER A 219 -7.52 13.06 0.94
CA SER A 219 -8.38 13.24 2.10
C SER A 219 -8.30 14.66 2.68
N PHE A 220 -7.15 15.31 2.58
CA PHE A 220 -6.98 16.72 2.98
C PHE A 220 -7.62 17.67 1.97
N ALA A 221 -7.53 17.39 0.66
CA ALA A 221 -8.19 18.18 -0.37
C ALA A 221 -9.71 18.11 -0.23
N GLN A 222 -10.27 16.92 0.00
CA GLN A 222 -11.70 16.73 0.26
C GLN A 222 -12.21 17.54 1.45
N LYS A 223 -11.41 17.67 2.52
CA LYS A 223 -11.81 18.51 3.68
C LYS A 223 -12.01 19.97 3.32
N LYS A 224 -11.31 20.46 2.29
CA LYS A 224 -11.44 21.86 1.83
C LYS A 224 -12.65 22.08 0.93
N GLU A 225 -13.25 21.02 0.39
CA GLU A 225 -14.51 21.10 -0.38
C GLU A 225 -15.74 21.18 0.51
N GLY A 226 -15.60 20.94 1.82
CA GLY A 226 -16.70 21.01 2.79
C GLY A 226 -16.90 19.71 3.57
N PRO A 227 -17.94 19.64 4.41
CA PRO A 227 -18.25 18.44 5.17
C PRO A 227 -18.62 17.28 4.24
N SER A 228 -18.11 16.11 4.52
CA SER A 228 -18.39 14.88 3.75
C SER A 228 -18.47 13.67 4.67
N ILE A 229 -19.36 12.75 4.35
CA ILE A 229 -19.39 11.43 4.99
C ILE A 229 -18.34 10.58 4.30
N LYS A 230 -17.40 10.07 5.09
CA LYS A 230 -16.30 9.23 4.61
C LYS A 230 -16.48 7.81 5.11
N HIS A 231 -16.50 6.88 4.18
CA HIS A 231 -16.54 5.46 4.47
C HIS A 231 -15.19 4.84 4.10
N ASP A 232 -14.69 4.01 5.01
CA ASP A 232 -13.58 3.10 4.72
C ASP A 232 -14.16 1.68 4.68
N ILE A 233 -14.25 1.12 3.48
CA ILE A 233 -14.93 -0.15 3.21
C ILE A 233 -14.04 -1.12 2.47
N SER A 234 -14.31 -2.41 2.64
CA SER A 234 -13.70 -3.50 1.87
C SER A 234 -14.77 -4.24 1.09
N ILE A 235 -14.56 -4.37 -0.21
CA ILE A 235 -15.44 -5.13 -1.11
C ILE A 235 -14.63 -6.04 -2.03
N PRO A 236 -15.19 -7.16 -2.49
CA PRO A 236 -14.53 -8.00 -3.50
C PRO A 236 -14.25 -7.19 -4.77
N ILE A 237 -13.06 -7.36 -5.37
CA ILE A 237 -12.63 -6.63 -6.58
C ILE A 237 -13.68 -6.77 -7.72
N SER A 238 -14.29 -7.94 -7.86
CA SER A 238 -15.34 -8.21 -8.85
C SER A 238 -16.61 -7.36 -8.67
N LYS A 239 -16.83 -6.80 -7.48
CA LYS A 239 -17.99 -5.96 -7.15
C LYS A 239 -17.72 -4.45 -7.24
N ILE A 240 -16.44 -4.06 -7.41
CA ILE A 240 -16.06 -2.63 -7.50
C ILE A 240 -16.83 -1.90 -8.63
N PRO A 241 -16.98 -2.44 -9.86
CA PRO A 241 -17.71 -1.73 -10.92
C PRO A 241 -19.15 -1.41 -10.51
N ILE A 242 -19.88 -2.41 -10.01
CA ILE A 242 -21.29 -2.25 -9.59
C ILE A 242 -21.43 -1.28 -8.40
N PHE A 243 -20.44 -1.24 -7.52
CA PHE A 243 -20.45 -0.38 -6.35
C PHE A 243 -20.22 1.10 -6.70
N LEU A 244 -19.45 1.37 -7.76
CA LEU A 244 -19.09 2.73 -8.18
C LEU A 244 -19.99 3.30 -9.30
N GLU A 245 -20.93 2.52 -9.83
CA GLU A 245 -22.03 2.95 -10.71
C GLU A 245 -23.17 3.55 -9.89
#